data_1ac8b33225190b538a25360561ecf9e0
#
_entry.id   1ac8b33225190b538a25360561ecf9e0
#
_cell.length_a   1.000
_cell.length_b   1.000
_cell.length_c   1.000
_cell.angle_alpha   90.00
_cell.angle_beta   90.00
_cell.angle_gamma   90.00
#
_symmetry.space_group_name_H-M   'P 1'
#
loop_
_entity.id
_entity.type
_entity.pdbx_description
1 polymer ?
#
loop_
_entity_poly.entity_id
_entity_poly.type
_entity_poly.pdbx_seq_one_letter_code
_entity_poly.pdbx_strand_id
1 'polypeptide(L)'
;MFCCEVKTQTNLIYNGDFEIYSDCPQNGSDPFNIPYELEKCLGWTVPTYGTSDYLNICNNGINSTVGVPQNNLGWQQAYSGSSYCGFYAYCLSSGGCYGGSFWWEYIQGHFTQPLIAGHKYSIGFQFSLADG
;
A
#
# COMPACT_ATOMS: atom_id res chain seq x y z
N MET A 1 -10.21 -44.23 3.84
CA MET A 1 -9.01 -43.40 3.92
C MET A 1 -9.30 -42.14 3.10
N PHE A 2 -9.65 -41.03 3.77
CA PHE A 2 -9.92 -39.76 3.08
C PHE A 2 -8.58 -39.07 2.83
N CYS A 3 -8.20 -39.00 1.58
CA CYS A 3 -7.05 -38.19 1.16
C CYS A 3 -7.50 -36.74 1.20
N CYS A 4 -6.97 -35.95 2.17
CA CYS A 4 -7.16 -34.52 2.21
C CYS A 4 -6.24 -33.93 1.13
N GLU A 5 -6.79 -33.54 -0.01
CA GLU A 5 -6.04 -32.73 -0.97
C GLU A 5 -5.71 -31.38 -0.34
N VAL A 6 -4.47 -31.18 0.01
CA VAL A 6 -3.95 -29.85 0.38
C VAL A 6 -3.89 -29.04 -0.91
N LYS A 7 -4.91 -28.23 -1.16
CA LYS A 7 -4.85 -27.22 -2.22
C LYS A 7 -3.91 -26.13 -1.77
N THR A 8 -2.73 -26.05 -2.38
CA THR A 8 -1.84 -24.92 -2.20
C THR A 8 -2.53 -23.67 -2.76
N GLN A 9 -2.75 -22.69 -1.90
CA GLN A 9 -3.28 -21.40 -2.33
C GLN A 9 -2.13 -20.61 -2.97
N THR A 10 -2.28 -20.24 -4.24
CA THR A 10 -1.33 -19.38 -4.93
C THR A 10 -1.80 -17.94 -4.85
N ASN A 11 -0.96 -17.05 -4.36
CA ASN A 11 -1.23 -15.62 -4.42
C ASN A 11 -1.04 -15.15 -5.87
N LEU A 12 -2.09 -14.57 -6.44
CA LEU A 12 -2.07 -14.05 -7.81
C LEU A 12 -1.71 -12.56 -7.87
N ILE A 13 -1.66 -11.87 -6.75
CA ILE A 13 -1.23 -10.48 -6.70
C ILE A 13 0.30 -10.45 -6.77
N TYR A 14 0.83 -9.74 -7.75
CA TYR A 14 2.27 -9.48 -7.82
C TYR A 14 2.69 -8.56 -6.68
N ASN A 15 3.72 -8.94 -5.94
CA ASN A 15 4.26 -8.17 -4.82
C ASN A 15 3.16 -7.76 -3.80
N GLY A 16 2.29 -8.71 -3.44
CA GLY A 16 1.15 -8.46 -2.56
C GLY A 16 1.53 -8.18 -1.11
N ASP A 17 2.78 -8.40 -0.74
CA ASP A 17 3.40 -8.08 0.55
C ASP A 17 4.21 -6.77 0.53
N PHE A 18 4.29 -6.09 -0.61
CA PHE A 18 5.00 -4.81 -0.82
C PHE A 18 6.52 -4.87 -0.62
N GLU A 19 7.15 -6.05 -0.59
CA GLU A 19 8.58 -6.19 -0.26
C GLU A 19 9.52 -5.98 -1.44
N ILE A 20 9.02 -5.98 -2.69
CA ILE A 20 9.84 -5.77 -3.88
C ILE A 20 9.74 -4.30 -4.30
N TYR A 21 10.84 -3.58 -4.22
CA TYR A 21 10.89 -2.15 -4.55
C TYR A 21 12.14 -1.80 -5.34
N SER A 22 12.07 -0.71 -6.10
CA SER A 22 13.19 -0.20 -6.90
C SER A 22 14.12 0.68 -6.08
N ASP A 23 13.56 1.41 -5.11
CA ASP A 23 14.27 2.39 -4.30
C ASP A 23 13.55 2.57 -2.96
N CYS A 24 14.31 2.94 -1.93
CA CYS A 24 13.76 3.22 -0.61
C CYS A 24 12.92 4.51 -0.68
N PRO A 25 11.70 4.54 -0.12
CA PRO A 25 10.91 5.77 -0.05
C PRO A 25 11.66 6.82 0.77
N GLN A 26 11.60 8.07 0.35
CA GLN A 26 12.40 9.13 0.97
C GLN A 26 11.57 10.10 1.79
N ASN A 27 10.39 10.45 1.34
CA ASN A 27 9.47 11.36 2.02
C ASN A 27 8.04 10.92 1.79
N GLY A 28 7.16 11.27 2.72
CA GLY A 28 5.72 11.20 2.48
C GLY A 28 5.35 12.09 1.30
N SER A 29 4.22 11.80 0.73
CA SER A 29 3.76 12.39 -0.53
C SER A 29 3.84 13.90 -0.52
N ASP A 30 4.78 14.43 -1.26
CA ASP A 30 4.76 15.82 -1.68
C ASP A 30 3.89 15.87 -2.97
N PRO A 31 2.71 16.54 -2.93
CA PRO A 31 1.82 16.59 -4.10
C PRO A 31 2.46 17.29 -5.31
N PHE A 32 3.62 17.88 -5.12
CA PHE A 32 4.38 18.55 -6.19
C PHE A 32 5.62 17.78 -6.63
N ASN A 33 5.95 16.67 -5.96
CA ASN A 33 7.17 15.90 -6.23
C ASN A 33 6.83 14.53 -6.84
N ILE A 34 6.74 14.47 -8.14
CA ILE A 34 6.58 13.25 -8.94
C ILE A 34 7.98 12.63 -9.15
N PRO A 35 8.20 11.32 -8.95
CA PRO A 35 7.21 10.25 -8.92
C PRO A 35 6.57 10.01 -7.56
N TYR A 36 5.34 9.53 -7.57
CA TYR A 36 4.63 9.09 -6.37
C TYR A 36 5.44 8.02 -5.64
N GLU A 37 5.56 8.15 -4.32
CA GLU A 37 6.37 7.22 -3.52
C GLU A 37 5.90 5.77 -3.66
N LEU A 38 4.59 5.54 -3.83
CA LEU A 38 4.05 4.20 -4.05
C LEU A 38 4.63 3.51 -5.30
N GLU A 39 4.99 4.25 -6.35
CA GLU A 39 5.55 3.67 -7.58
C GLU A 39 6.95 3.07 -7.41
N LYS A 40 7.62 3.37 -6.30
CA LYS A 40 8.85 2.68 -5.91
C LYS A 40 8.60 1.22 -5.52
N CYS A 41 7.39 0.90 -5.05
CA CYS A 41 6.95 -0.46 -4.81
C CYS A 41 6.56 -1.13 -6.13
N LEU A 42 7.36 -2.08 -6.58
CA LEU A 42 7.19 -2.66 -7.91
C LEU A 42 5.84 -3.37 -8.04
N GLY A 43 5.11 -3.05 -9.10
CA GLY A 43 3.81 -3.63 -9.39
C GLY A 43 2.62 -2.90 -8.77
N TRP A 44 2.88 -1.79 -8.08
CA TRP A 44 1.85 -0.93 -7.52
C TRP A 44 1.91 0.46 -8.13
N THR A 45 0.76 1.06 -8.34
CA THR A 45 0.61 2.39 -8.93
C THR A 45 -0.52 3.17 -8.27
N VAL A 46 -0.48 4.47 -8.46
CA VAL A 46 -1.57 5.39 -8.08
C VAL A 46 -2.41 5.69 -9.32
N PRO A 47 -3.64 5.14 -9.45
CA PRO A 47 -4.43 5.27 -10.69
C PRO A 47 -5.08 6.65 -10.86
N THR A 48 -4.94 7.53 -9.89
CA THR A 48 -5.51 8.88 -9.87
C THR A 48 -4.44 9.89 -9.48
N TYR A 49 -4.83 11.16 -9.28
CA TYR A 49 -3.93 12.21 -8.75
C TYR A 49 -3.75 12.16 -7.23
N GLY A 50 -4.11 11.06 -6.58
CA GLY A 50 -3.84 10.85 -5.16
C GLY A 50 -2.35 10.64 -4.88
N THR A 51 -2.00 10.72 -3.61
CA THR A 51 -0.60 10.69 -3.14
C THR A 51 -0.38 9.53 -2.17
N SER A 52 -0.90 8.35 -2.50
CA SER A 52 -0.73 7.15 -1.68
C SER A 52 0.74 6.86 -1.40
N ASP A 53 1.04 6.56 -0.14
CA ASP A 53 2.40 6.40 0.36
C ASP A 53 2.88 4.93 0.30
N TYR A 54 4.16 4.76 0.00
CA TYR A 54 4.91 3.53 0.28
C TYR A 54 5.71 3.72 1.56
N LEU A 55 5.58 2.79 2.48
CA LEU A 55 6.17 2.85 3.81
C LEU A 55 7.08 1.63 4.00
N ASN A 56 8.34 1.86 4.37
CA ASN A 56 9.31 0.78 4.46
C ASN A 56 10.34 1.06 5.57
N ILE A 57 10.77 -0.01 6.24
CA ILE A 57 11.78 0.06 7.31
C ILE A 57 13.15 0.58 6.82
N CYS A 58 13.42 0.52 5.52
CA CYS A 58 14.67 1.05 4.95
C CYS A 58 14.82 2.56 5.19
N ASN A 59 13.71 3.29 5.37
CA ASN A 59 13.73 4.69 5.79
C ASN A 59 13.31 4.82 7.26
N ASN A 60 14.18 4.39 8.16
CA ASN A 60 13.95 4.38 9.61
C ASN A 60 14.72 5.52 10.31
N GLY A 61 14.88 6.66 9.64
CA GLY A 61 15.54 7.84 10.21
C GLY A 61 14.71 8.57 11.25
N ILE A 62 15.36 9.42 12.06
CA ILE A 62 14.68 10.35 12.95
C ILE A 62 13.83 11.31 12.10
N ASN A 63 12.54 11.41 12.44
CA ASN A 63 11.54 12.20 11.69
C ASN A 63 11.23 11.65 10.27
N SER A 64 11.43 10.37 10.04
CA SER A 64 10.97 9.76 8.79
C SER A 64 9.45 9.88 8.65
N THR A 65 9.01 10.33 7.49
CA THR A 65 7.58 10.44 7.16
C THR A 65 7.03 9.17 6.52
N VAL A 66 7.91 8.26 6.09
CA VAL A 66 7.59 7.02 5.37
C VAL A 66 8.26 5.78 5.97
N GLY A 67 8.74 5.89 7.20
CA GLY A 67 9.36 4.77 7.92
C GLY A 67 8.35 3.72 8.41
N VAL A 68 8.87 2.60 8.86
CA VAL A 68 8.13 1.55 9.57
C VAL A 68 8.91 1.24 10.85
N PRO A 69 8.27 1.26 12.02
CA PRO A 69 6.83 1.39 12.27
C PRO A 69 6.32 2.84 12.38
N GLN A 70 7.20 3.84 12.47
CA GLN A 70 6.82 5.25 12.68
C GLN A 70 6.84 6.02 11.37
N ASN A 71 5.75 6.73 11.08
CA ASN A 71 5.58 7.56 9.87
C ASN A 71 4.50 8.62 10.08
N ASN A 72 4.15 9.35 9.01
CA ASN A 72 3.11 10.39 9.06
C ASN A 72 1.70 9.89 9.37
N LEU A 73 1.42 8.62 9.15
CA LEU A 73 0.12 8.01 9.42
C LEU A 73 0.02 7.47 10.85
N GLY A 74 1.08 7.60 11.65
CA GLY A 74 1.14 7.13 13.02
C GLY A 74 2.16 6.02 13.24
N TRP A 75 1.89 5.13 14.19
CA TRP A 75 2.75 4.01 14.55
C TRP A 75 2.10 2.68 14.15
N GLN A 76 2.66 2.02 13.16
CA GLN A 76 2.14 0.73 12.69
C GLN A 76 3.26 -0.19 12.23
N GLN A 77 3.30 -1.40 12.79
CA GLN A 77 4.15 -2.47 12.26
C GLN A 77 3.55 -3.03 10.96
N ALA A 78 4.43 -3.47 10.05
CA ALA A 78 3.98 -4.27 8.92
C ALA A 78 3.31 -5.56 9.41
N TYR A 79 2.26 -6.01 8.74
CA TYR A 79 1.61 -7.30 9.05
C TYR A 79 2.56 -8.47 8.82
N SER A 80 3.35 -8.40 7.76
CA SER A 80 4.46 -9.32 7.46
C SER A 80 5.57 -8.53 6.78
N GLY A 81 6.80 -9.01 6.87
CA GLY A 81 7.94 -8.33 6.24
C GLY A 81 8.26 -6.97 6.86
N SER A 82 8.54 -5.99 6.02
CA SER A 82 9.16 -4.71 6.38
C SER A 82 8.42 -3.48 5.84
N SER A 83 7.33 -3.69 5.08
CA SER A 83 6.70 -2.64 4.30
C SER A 83 5.18 -2.77 4.22
N TYR A 84 4.54 -1.68 3.90
CA TYR A 84 3.11 -1.60 3.59
C TYR A 84 2.82 -0.29 2.84
N CYS A 85 1.60 -0.12 2.36
CA CYS A 85 1.16 1.15 1.80
C CYS A 85 0.13 1.83 2.67
N GLY A 86 0.09 3.17 2.60
CA GLY A 86 -0.90 4.01 3.26
C GLY A 86 -1.62 4.91 2.26
N PHE A 87 -2.89 5.21 2.52
CA PHE A 87 -3.68 6.10 1.69
C PHE A 87 -4.89 6.65 2.46
N TYR A 88 -5.34 7.81 2.06
CA TYR A 88 -6.58 8.40 2.57
C TYR A 88 -7.77 7.85 1.81
N ALA A 89 -8.49 6.90 2.42
CA ALA A 89 -9.70 6.32 1.82
C ALA A 89 -10.83 7.34 1.69
N TYR A 90 -10.85 8.35 2.57
CA TYR A 90 -11.84 9.42 2.54
C TYR A 90 -11.33 10.65 3.28
N CYS A 91 -11.51 11.81 2.70
CA CYS A 91 -11.19 13.08 3.33
C CYS A 91 -12.37 14.05 3.35
N LEU A 92 -12.75 14.51 4.56
CA LEU A 92 -13.78 15.52 4.75
C LEU A 92 -13.19 16.92 4.61
N SER A 93 -13.85 17.79 3.85
CA SER A 93 -13.43 19.18 3.60
C SER A 93 -13.30 20.07 4.83
N SER A 94 -13.75 19.63 6.00
CA SER A 94 -13.87 20.48 7.19
C SER A 94 -12.71 20.42 8.18
N GLY A 95 -11.65 19.63 7.93
CA GLY A 95 -10.72 19.44 9.04
C GLY A 95 -9.28 19.04 8.74
N GLY A 96 -8.78 19.06 7.53
CA GLY A 96 -7.38 18.69 7.40
C GLY A 96 -6.88 18.26 6.03
N CYS A 97 -7.73 18.17 5.05
CA CYS A 97 -7.30 17.86 3.71
C CYS A 97 -6.93 19.14 2.97
N TYR A 98 -5.80 19.14 2.33
CA TYR A 98 -5.31 20.28 1.57
C TYR A 98 -6.32 20.69 0.49
N GLY A 99 -6.80 21.93 0.53
CA GLY A 99 -7.54 22.55 -0.55
C GLY A 99 -9.06 22.51 -0.49
N GLY A 100 -9.69 22.06 0.59
CA GLY A 100 -11.15 22.19 0.76
C GLY A 100 -12.02 21.37 -0.20
N SER A 101 -11.45 20.40 -0.87
CA SER A 101 -12.15 19.51 -1.81
C SER A 101 -12.20 18.09 -1.25
N PHE A 102 -13.28 17.39 -1.55
CA PHE A 102 -13.35 15.95 -1.30
C PHE A 102 -12.36 15.25 -2.20
N TRP A 103 -11.49 14.41 -1.65
CA TRP A 103 -10.60 13.58 -2.44
C TRP A 103 -10.39 12.22 -1.80
N TRP A 104 -10.05 11.27 -2.64
CA TRP A 104 -9.78 9.89 -2.27
C TRP A 104 -8.49 9.46 -2.91
N GLU A 105 -7.77 8.65 -2.19
CA GLU A 105 -6.60 8.00 -2.73
C GLU A 105 -6.90 6.54 -3.05
N TYR A 106 -6.18 6.04 -4.01
CA TYR A 106 -6.32 4.66 -4.47
C TYR A 106 -4.96 4.04 -4.69
N ILE A 107 -4.89 2.73 -4.49
CA ILE A 107 -3.76 1.92 -4.86
C ILE A 107 -4.20 0.89 -5.89
N GLN A 108 -3.38 0.62 -6.86
CA GLN A 108 -3.65 -0.36 -7.90
C GLN A 108 -2.47 -1.31 -8.04
N GLY A 109 -2.70 -2.59 -7.78
CA GLY A 109 -1.78 -3.68 -8.08
C GLY A 109 -2.22 -4.43 -9.33
N HIS A 110 -1.41 -5.38 -9.79
CA HIS A 110 -1.77 -6.24 -10.90
C HIS A 110 -1.59 -7.73 -10.55
N PHE A 111 -2.30 -8.56 -11.27
CA PHE A 111 -2.17 -10.00 -11.15
C PHE A 111 -0.95 -10.51 -11.92
N THR A 112 -0.32 -11.55 -11.41
CA THR A 112 0.79 -12.25 -12.08
C THR A 112 0.35 -12.94 -13.38
N GLN A 113 -0.95 -13.22 -13.50
CA GLN A 113 -1.59 -13.80 -14.68
C GLN A 113 -3.06 -13.39 -14.74
N PRO A 114 -3.70 -13.40 -15.92
CA PRO A 114 -5.12 -13.10 -16.06
C PRO A 114 -6.00 -14.07 -15.26
N LEU A 115 -7.11 -13.55 -14.75
CA LEU A 115 -8.13 -14.38 -14.11
C LEU A 115 -8.88 -15.19 -15.17
N ILE A 116 -9.25 -16.43 -14.84
CA ILE A 116 -9.94 -17.35 -15.73
C ILE A 116 -11.45 -17.24 -15.51
N ALA A 117 -12.19 -17.00 -16.58
CA ALA A 117 -13.65 -16.91 -16.52
C ALA A 117 -14.28 -18.18 -15.94
N GLY A 118 -15.26 -18.02 -15.07
CA GLY A 118 -15.95 -19.13 -14.41
C GLY A 118 -15.23 -19.71 -13.18
N HIS A 119 -14.00 -19.29 -12.87
CA HIS A 119 -13.32 -19.67 -11.65
C HIS A 119 -13.73 -18.77 -10.49
N LYS A 120 -13.69 -19.34 -9.27
CA LYS A 120 -13.88 -18.58 -8.04
C LYS A 120 -12.53 -18.17 -7.47
N TYR A 121 -12.44 -16.93 -7.06
CA TYR A 121 -11.27 -16.34 -6.43
C TYR A 121 -11.66 -15.76 -5.07
N SER A 122 -10.73 -15.76 -4.13
CA SER A 122 -10.87 -15.07 -2.86
C SER A 122 -9.91 -13.90 -2.84
N ILE A 123 -10.37 -12.75 -2.33
CA ILE A 123 -9.53 -11.57 -2.10
C ILE A 123 -9.48 -11.36 -0.59
N GLY A 124 -8.27 -11.19 -0.06
CA GLY A 124 -8.02 -10.85 1.33
C GLY A 124 -6.93 -9.81 1.43
N PHE A 125 -7.06 -8.91 2.39
CA PHE A 125 -6.03 -7.92 2.72
C PHE A 125 -6.09 -7.60 4.21
N GLN A 126 -4.97 -7.13 4.74
CA GLN A 126 -4.88 -6.65 6.11
C GLN A 126 -4.87 -5.11 6.07
N PHE A 127 -5.60 -4.49 6.97
CA PHE A 127 -5.62 -3.04 7.11
C PHE A 127 -5.70 -2.63 8.57
N SER A 128 -5.22 -1.44 8.85
CA SER A 128 -5.43 -0.76 10.13
C SER A 128 -5.76 0.72 9.88
N LEU A 129 -6.40 1.35 10.84
CA LEU A 129 -6.59 2.79 10.78
C LEU A 129 -5.30 3.49 11.18
N ALA A 130 -5.05 4.64 10.55
CA ALA A 130 -4.01 5.56 10.98
C ALA A 130 -4.37 6.11 12.37
N ASP A 131 -3.35 6.27 13.23
CA ASP A 131 -3.47 6.76 14.61
C ASP A 131 -2.64 8.04 14.85
N GLY A 132 -2.17 8.65 13.75
CA GLY A 132 -1.41 9.91 13.72
C GLY A 132 -2.28 11.14 13.55
#